data_3e8bc45578b2f8a408c7dc1132cfc0ba
#
_entry.id   3e8bc45578b2f8a408c7dc1132cfc0ba
#
_cell.length_a   1.000
_cell.length_b   1.000
_cell.length_c   1.000
_cell.angle_alpha   90.00
_cell.angle_beta   90.00
_cell.angle_gamma   90.00
#
_symmetry.space_group_name_H-M   'P 1'
#
loop_
_entity.id
_entity.type
_entity.pdbx_description
1 polymer ?
#
loop_
_entity_poly.entity_id
_entity_poly.type
_entity_poly.pdbx_seq_one_letter_code
_entity_poly.pdbx_strand_id
1 'polypeptide(L)'
;MKFLIIQKVKREVPIEKWAKLLPLQFKYFDKLEKEKTLEVYYHLIGHQGNMLIVNVDSDEKLSKVIGQDPLFFECDREIYPLTTRQTHEKQIRELLQP
;
A
#
# COMPACT_ATOMS: atom_id res chain seq x y z
N MET A 1 -3.96 9.36 8.44
CA MET A 1 -4.92 8.33 8.01
C MET A 1 -4.17 7.16 7.39
N LYS A 2 -4.61 5.95 7.67
CA LYS A 2 -3.93 4.74 7.20
C LYS A 2 -4.65 4.10 6.03
N PHE A 3 -3.86 3.55 5.12
CA PHE A 3 -4.37 2.83 3.94
C PHE A 3 -3.65 1.50 3.80
N LEU A 4 -4.43 0.48 3.52
CA LEU A 4 -3.92 -0.82 3.10
C LEU A 4 -3.78 -0.79 1.58
N ILE A 5 -2.59 -1.16 1.09
CA ILE A 5 -2.32 -1.27 -0.34
C ILE A 5 -1.88 -2.70 -0.62
N ILE A 6 -2.61 -3.38 -1.49
CA ILE A 6 -2.22 -4.69 -2.00
C ILE A 6 -1.85 -4.49 -3.45
N GLN A 7 -0.62 -4.84 -3.81
CA GLN A 7 -0.16 -4.67 -5.19
C GLN A 7 0.53 -5.92 -5.70
N LYS A 8 0.27 -6.21 -6.97
CA LYS A 8 0.83 -7.38 -7.66
C LYS A 8 1.28 -6.97 -9.04
N VAL A 9 2.42 -7.49 -9.48
CA VAL A 9 2.89 -7.29 -10.84
C VAL A 9 1.89 -7.92 -11.81
N LYS A 10 1.51 -7.17 -12.84
CA LYS A 10 0.60 -7.63 -13.88
C LYS A 10 1.17 -8.84 -14.60
N ARG A 11 0.30 -9.79 -14.92
CA ARG A 11 0.70 -11.07 -15.52
C ARG A 11 1.45 -10.89 -16.84
N GLU A 12 1.07 -9.91 -17.64
CA GLU A 12 1.64 -9.63 -18.96
C GLU A 12 2.99 -8.93 -18.91
N VAL A 13 3.44 -8.45 -17.74
CA VAL A 13 4.74 -7.76 -17.63
C VAL A 13 5.86 -8.79 -17.59
N PRO A 14 6.84 -8.71 -18.51
CA PRO A 14 7.95 -9.66 -18.55
C PRO A 14 8.82 -9.56 -17.29
N ILE A 15 9.36 -10.69 -16.86
CA ILE A 15 10.24 -10.77 -15.69
C ILE A 15 11.42 -9.81 -15.82
N GLU A 16 12.02 -9.72 -16.99
CA GLU A 16 13.17 -8.85 -17.25
C GLU A 16 12.85 -7.39 -16.94
N LYS A 17 11.61 -6.99 -17.15
CA LYS A 17 11.19 -5.61 -16.94
C LYS A 17 11.02 -5.29 -15.46
N TRP A 18 10.21 -6.06 -14.74
CA TRP A 18 9.95 -5.74 -13.34
C TRP A 18 11.11 -6.12 -12.42
N ALA A 19 11.89 -7.17 -12.76
CA ALA A 19 13.03 -7.58 -11.94
C ALA A 19 14.12 -6.51 -11.88
N LYS A 20 14.33 -5.76 -12.94
CA LYS A 20 15.28 -4.64 -12.96
C LYS A 20 14.86 -3.51 -12.03
N LEU A 21 13.56 -3.35 -11.81
CA LEU A 21 13.01 -2.26 -11.01
C LEU A 21 12.93 -2.60 -9.52
N LEU A 22 13.03 -3.89 -9.16
CA LEU A 22 12.91 -4.32 -7.76
C LEU A 22 13.93 -3.66 -6.82
N PRO A 23 15.22 -3.58 -7.14
CA PRO A 23 16.17 -2.92 -6.25
C PRO A 23 15.83 -1.45 -6.01
N LEU A 24 15.27 -0.77 -7.00
CA LEU A 24 14.82 0.62 -6.86
C LEU A 24 13.59 0.69 -5.96
N GLN A 25 12.67 -0.27 -6.08
CA GLN A 25 11.49 -0.34 -5.21
C GLN A 25 11.90 -0.60 -3.76
N PHE A 26 12.89 -1.47 -3.52
CA PHE A 26 13.40 -1.72 -2.17
C PHE A 26 13.96 -0.44 -1.54
N LYS A 27 14.73 0.33 -2.28
CA LYS A 27 15.25 1.62 -1.82
C LYS A 27 14.12 2.61 -1.53
N TYR A 28 13.10 2.62 -2.37
CA TYR A 28 11.94 3.48 -2.20
C TYR A 28 11.20 3.15 -0.90
N PHE A 29 10.98 1.86 -0.63
CA PHE A 29 10.33 1.44 0.61
C PHE A 29 11.19 1.71 1.85
N ASP A 30 12.51 1.59 1.75
CA ASP A 30 13.42 1.98 2.83
C ASP A 30 13.25 3.47 3.17
N LYS A 31 13.15 4.31 2.15
CA LYS A 31 12.91 5.74 2.32
C LYS A 31 11.57 6.00 3.02
N LEU A 32 10.50 5.37 2.56
CA LEU A 32 9.17 5.53 3.15
C LEU A 32 9.13 5.06 4.61
N GLU A 33 9.86 4.00 4.93
CA GLU A 33 9.96 3.50 6.29
C GLU A 33 10.70 4.49 7.20
N LYS A 34 11.81 5.05 6.74
CA LYS A 34 12.55 6.08 7.47
C LYS A 34 11.72 7.32 7.72
N GLU A 35 10.90 7.71 6.77
CA GLU A 35 9.97 8.83 6.88
C GLU A 35 8.73 8.52 7.72
N LYS A 36 8.60 7.28 8.19
CA LYS A 36 7.44 6.76 8.93
C LYS A 36 6.14 6.80 8.14
N THR A 37 6.23 6.87 6.83
CA THR A 37 5.09 6.75 5.93
C THR A 37 4.69 5.30 5.77
N LEU A 38 5.66 4.40 5.59
CA LEU A 38 5.44 2.96 5.51
C LEU A 38 5.52 2.36 6.92
N GLU A 39 4.42 1.82 7.41
CA GLU A 39 4.35 1.21 8.74
C GLU A 39 4.45 -0.30 8.69
N VAL A 40 3.89 -0.93 7.66
CA VAL A 40 3.85 -2.39 7.53
C VAL A 40 4.16 -2.76 6.08
N TYR A 41 5.00 -3.77 5.92
CA TYR A 41 5.31 -4.37 4.63
C TYR A 41 5.38 -5.88 4.79
N TYR A 42 4.64 -6.60 3.94
CA TYR A 42 4.76 -8.05 3.81
C TYR A 42 4.75 -8.44 2.35
N HIS A 43 5.60 -9.41 2.00
CA HIS A 43 5.57 -10.03 0.69
C HIS A 43 4.44 -11.05 0.62
N LEU A 44 3.75 -11.14 -0.52
CA LEU A 44 2.71 -12.13 -0.74
C LEU A 44 3.35 -13.41 -1.25
N ILE A 45 3.43 -14.44 -0.40
CA ILE A 45 4.03 -15.73 -0.78
C ILE A 45 3.30 -16.32 -1.97
N GLY A 46 4.05 -16.74 -2.98
CA GLY A 46 3.50 -17.33 -4.20
C GLY A 46 3.10 -16.32 -5.27
N HIS A 47 3.29 -15.03 -5.01
CA HIS A 47 2.99 -13.95 -5.95
C HIS A 47 4.15 -12.98 -6.04
N GLN A 48 4.26 -12.25 -7.15
CA GLN A 48 5.16 -11.13 -7.24
C GLN A 48 4.38 -9.88 -6.80
N GLY A 49 4.34 -9.66 -5.51
CA GLY A 49 3.56 -8.57 -4.93
C GLY A 49 3.76 -8.43 -3.45
N ASN A 50 3.12 -7.43 -2.90
CA ASN A 50 3.25 -7.10 -1.48
C ASN A 50 1.98 -6.48 -0.93
N MET A 51 1.94 -6.42 0.40
CA MET A 51 0.91 -5.75 1.16
C MET A 51 1.58 -4.67 2.00
N LEU A 52 1.08 -3.46 1.90
CA LEU A 52 1.62 -2.30 2.60
C LEU A 52 0.53 -1.66 3.46
N ILE A 53 0.93 -1.11 4.60
CA ILE A 53 0.11 -0.13 5.32
C ILE A 53 0.91 1.16 5.36
N VAL A 54 0.33 2.22 4.80
CA VAL A 54 0.94 3.55 4.78
C VAL A 54 0.10 4.52 5.61
N ASN A 55 0.77 5.46 6.26
CA ASN A 55 0.14 6.52 7.03
C ASN A 55 0.44 7.85 6.36
N VAL A 56 -0.60 8.51 5.87
CA VAL A 56 -0.51 9.78 5.16
C VAL A 56 -1.59 10.73 5.67
N ASP A 57 -1.35 12.03 5.54
CA ASP A 57 -2.24 13.07 6.06
C ASP A 57 -3.21 13.62 5.01
N SER A 58 -3.06 13.21 3.75
CA SER A 58 -3.90 13.69 2.65
C SER A 58 -3.95 12.70 1.50
N ASP A 59 -4.98 12.83 0.66
CA ASP A 59 -5.11 12.06 -0.58
C ASP A 59 -4.01 12.45 -1.58
N GLU A 60 -3.58 13.71 -1.57
CA GLU A 60 -2.47 14.17 -2.39
C GLU A 60 -1.17 13.43 -2.02
N LYS A 61 -0.89 13.29 -0.73
CA LYS A 61 0.28 12.53 -0.27
C LYS A 61 0.18 11.06 -0.64
N LEU A 62 -1.01 10.46 -0.51
CA LEU A 62 -1.24 9.07 -0.93
C LEU A 62 -0.95 8.89 -2.41
N SER A 63 -1.44 9.80 -3.24
CA SER A 63 -1.21 9.77 -4.69
C SER A 63 0.30 9.82 -5.01
N LYS A 64 1.04 10.67 -4.32
CA LYS A 64 2.50 10.75 -4.49
C LYS A 64 3.20 9.46 -4.08
N VAL A 65 2.82 8.91 -2.94
CA VAL A 65 3.43 7.66 -2.43
C VAL A 65 3.26 6.53 -3.45
N ILE A 66 2.07 6.40 -4.00
CA ILE A 66 1.78 5.36 -4.99
C ILE A 66 2.46 5.68 -6.32
N GLY A 67 2.36 6.92 -6.80
CA GLY A 67 2.86 7.32 -8.11
C GLY A 67 4.39 7.33 -8.23
N GLN A 68 5.11 7.46 -7.12
CA GLN A 68 6.57 7.46 -7.10
C GLN A 68 7.17 6.05 -6.94
N ASP A 69 6.33 5.04 -6.74
CA ASP A 69 6.79 3.65 -6.70
C ASP A 69 7.41 3.29 -8.07
N PRO A 70 8.66 2.79 -8.11
CA PRO A 70 9.30 2.40 -9.37
C PRO A 70 8.52 1.37 -10.20
N LEU A 71 7.65 0.58 -9.56
CA LEU A 71 6.78 -0.39 -10.22
C LEU A 71 5.36 0.13 -10.45
N PHE A 72 5.16 1.45 -10.45
CA PHE A 72 3.83 2.05 -10.56
C PHE A 72 3.03 1.52 -11.75
N PHE A 73 3.64 1.50 -12.94
CA PHE A 73 2.95 1.08 -14.17
C PHE A 73 2.87 -0.44 -14.34
N GLU A 74 3.68 -1.19 -13.61
CA GLU A 74 3.80 -2.63 -13.76
C GLU A 74 2.87 -3.42 -12.84
N CYS A 75 2.20 -2.75 -11.88
CA CYS A 75 1.38 -3.42 -10.87
C CYS A 75 -0.09 -3.04 -10.96
N ASP A 76 -0.94 -4.00 -10.65
CA ASP A 76 -2.32 -3.74 -10.23
C ASP A 76 -2.34 -3.48 -8.74
N ARG A 77 -3.23 -2.60 -8.29
CA ARG A 77 -3.35 -2.21 -6.88
C ARG A 77 -4.79 -2.20 -6.42
N GLU A 78 -4.96 -2.66 -5.18
CA GLU A 78 -6.17 -2.46 -4.41
C GLU A 78 -5.82 -1.56 -3.23
N ILE A 79 -6.63 -0.54 -2.97
CA ILE A 79 -6.38 0.44 -1.92
C ILE A 79 -7.60 0.54 -1.03
N TYR A 80 -7.40 0.36 0.27
CA TYR A 80 -8.48 0.39 1.26
C TYR A 80 -8.15 1.37 2.37
N PRO A 81 -8.99 2.37 2.63
CA PRO A 81 -8.83 3.20 3.82
C PRO A 81 -9.13 2.36 5.06
N LEU A 82 -8.37 2.61 6.12
CA LEU A 82 -8.47 1.85 7.35
C LEU A 82 -8.96 2.74 8.49
N THR A 83 -9.74 2.17 9.39
CA THR A 83 -10.07 2.78 10.67
C THR A 83 -9.82 1.77 11.79
N THR A 84 -9.89 2.24 13.04
CA THR A 84 -9.69 1.37 14.18
C THR A 84 -10.94 0.54 14.46
N ARG A 85 -10.73 -0.60 15.13
CA ARG A 85 -11.81 -1.43 15.61
C ARG A 85 -12.75 -0.63 16.52
N GLN A 86 -12.20 0.19 17.42
CA GLN A 86 -12.96 0.99 18.36
C GLN A 86 -13.88 1.99 17.64
N THR A 87 -13.37 2.65 16.61
CA THR A 87 -14.18 3.59 15.82
C THR A 87 -15.34 2.86 15.14
N HIS A 88 -15.07 1.71 14.54
CA HIS A 88 -16.10 0.90 13.88
C HIS A 88 -17.16 0.44 14.87
N GLU A 89 -16.76 -0.11 16.02
CA GLU A 89 -17.69 -0.57 17.05
C GLU A 89 -18.58 0.57 17.56
N LYS A 90 -18.00 1.74 17.77
CA LYS A 90 -18.74 2.93 18.18
C LYS A 90 -19.79 3.32 17.15
N GLN A 91 -19.44 3.35 15.89
CA GLN A 91 -20.34 3.68 14.79
C GLN A 91 -21.52 2.69 14.71
N ILE A 92 -21.24 1.41 14.86
CA ILE A 92 -22.27 0.37 14.82
C ILE A 92 -23.24 0.52 16.02
N ARG A 93 -22.72 0.78 17.22
CA ARG A 93 -23.57 1.02 18.39
C ARG A 93 -24.48 2.22 18.19
N GLU A 94 -23.97 3.31 17.63
CA GLU A 94 -24.75 4.51 17.34
C GLU A 94 -25.86 4.23 16.31
N LEU A 95 -25.56 3.43 15.28
CA LEU A 95 -26.55 3.05 14.27
C LEU A 95 -27.67 2.17 14.83
N LEU A 96 -27.38 1.35 15.83
CA LEU A 96 -28.34 0.40 16.41
C LEU A 96 -29.13 0.99 17.58
N GLN A 97 -28.82 2.20 18.02
CA GLN A 97 -29.59 2.86 19.05
C GLN A 97 -30.90 3.39 18.48
N PRO A 98 -32.04 3.21 19.23
CA PRO A 98 -33.32 3.71 18.80
C PRO A 98 -33.41 5.24 18.85
#